data_4647da0bc803e64204679be4255a5fdc
#
_entry.id   4647da0bc803e64204679be4255a5fdc
#
_cell.length_a   1.000
_cell.length_b   1.000
_cell.length_c   1.000
_cell.angle_alpha   90.00
_cell.angle_beta   90.00
_cell.angle_gamma   90.00
#
_symmetry.space_group_name_H-M   'P 1'
#
loop_
_entity.id
_entity.type
_entity.pdbx_description
1 polymer ?
#
loop_
_entity_poly.entity_id
_entity_poly.type
_entity_poly.pdbx_seq_one_letter_code
_entity_poly.pdbx_strand_id
1 'polypeptide(L)'
;MAAGLRARGHETRRINLCLGDRLSWRGPGAVDFRGRPADWPGFVARFLEAEAITDLVLLGEQRPWHRAAIAAAKARGIAVTVTDFGYLRPDWIVLERDGMGAESRFPRDPDAIRALAARCPPLDPVPRFTDDFARQARWDVAYHLVSLLPFGFPHYESWLLHHPVPAYLGTALRLLRRG
;
A
#
# COMPACT_ATOMS: atom_id res chain seq x y z
N MET A 1 8.07 -7.61 -0.32
CA MET A 1 8.22 -7.22 1.10
C MET A 1 7.93 -8.38 2.05
N ALA A 2 6.70 -8.91 2.19
CA ALA A 2 6.37 -9.95 3.16
C ALA A 2 7.24 -11.22 3.09
N ALA A 3 7.58 -11.71 1.90
CA ALA A 3 8.49 -12.85 1.76
C ALA A 3 9.90 -12.55 2.32
N GLY A 4 10.41 -11.34 2.10
CA GLY A 4 11.71 -10.92 2.63
C GLY A 4 11.71 -10.74 4.16
N LEU A 5 10.59 -10.31 4.74
CA LEU A 5 10.41 -10.25 6.19
C LEU A 5 10.38 -11.66 6.80
N ARG A 6 9.61 -12.57 6.20
CA ARG A 6 9.56 -13.97 6.66
C ARG A 6 10.92 -14.67 6.58
N ALA A 7 11.69 -14.41 5.52
CA ALA A 7 13.03 -14.96 5.38
C ALA A 7 14.01 -14.46 6.47
N ARG A 8 13.67 -13.37 7.16
CA ARG A 8 14.39 -12.82 8.31
C ARG A 8 13.79 -13.21 9.67
N GLY A 9 12.84 -14.16 9.69
CA GLY A 9 12.24 -14.67 10.91
C GLY A 9 11.03 -13.88 11.43
N HIS A 10 10.54 -12.87 10.68
CA HIS A 10 9.34 -12.14 11.08
C HIS A 10 8.09 -12.89 10.67
N GLU A 11 7.10 -12.92 11.52
CA GLU A 11 5.75 -13.32 11.15
C GLU A 11 5.05 -12.20 10.38
N THR A 12 4.27 -12.57 9.37
CA THR A 12 3.52 -11.60 8.57
C THR A 12 2.05 -11.98 8.52
N ARG A 13 1.19 -11.01 8.75
CA ARG A 13 -0.26 -11.11 8.60
C ARG A 13 -0.71 -10.15 7.51
N ARG A 14 -1.80 -10.49 6.85
CA ARG A 14 -2.42 -9.61 5.85
C ARG A 14 -3.93 -9.65 5.99
N ILE A 15 -4.55 -8.51 5.81
CA ILE A 15 -6.00 -8.39 5.64
C ILE A 15 -6.29 -8.11 4.17
N ASN A 16 -7.12 -8.93 3.55
CA ASN A 16 -7.65 -8.71 2.21
C ASN A 16 -8.97 -7.96 2.32
N LEU A 17 -9.13 -6.90 1.56
CA LEU A 17 -10.33 -6.07 1.53
C LEU A 17 -11.21 -6.36 0.32
N CYS A 18 -10.63 -6.94 -0.74
CA CYS A 18 -11.30 -7.24 -2.00
C CYS A 18 -10.75 -8.52 -2.64
N LEU A 19 -11.42 -8.97 -3.70
CA LEU A 19 -10.99 -10.16 -4.45
C LEU A 19 -9.60 -9.96 -5.09
N GLY A 20 -9.29 -8.76 -5.57
CA GLY A 20 -7.97 -8.44 -6.10
C GLY A 20 -6.85 -8.64 -5.07
N ASP A 21 -7.08 -8.23 -3.82
CA ASP A 21 -6.14 -8.48 -2.73
C ASP A 21 -5.92 -9.97 -2.50
N ARG A 22 -7.01 -10.73 -2.40
CA ARG A 22 -6.96 -12.18 -2.16
C ARG A 22 -6.21 -12.92 -3.25
N LEU A 23 -6.44 -12.61 -4.51
CA LEU A 23 -5.77 -13.24 -5.64
C LEU A 23 -4.29 -12.81 -5.78
N SER A 24 -3.95 -11.63 -5.31
CA SER A 24 -2.57 -11.11 -5.34
C SER A 24 -1.70 -11.66 -4.21
N TRP A 25 -2.29 -12.26 -3.19
CA TRP A 25 -1.54 -12.80 -2.06
C TRP A 25 -1.25 -14.30 -2.22
N ARG A 26 0.03 -14.65 -2.22
CA ARG A 26 0.51 -16.03 -2.35
C ARG A 26 1.21 -16.55 -1.08
N GLY A 27 0.89 -15.99 0.08
CA GLY A 27 1.52 -16.36 1.35
C GLY A 27 0.50 -16.75 2.42
N PRO A 28 0.98 -17.37 3.50
CA PRO A 28 0.15 -17.65 4.67
C PRO A 28 -0.22 -16.36 5.43
N GLY A 29 -1.10 -16.49 6.43
CA GLY A 29 -1.44 -15.41 7.35
C GLY A 29 -2.36 -14.34 6.74
N ALA A 30 -3.17 -14.69 5.73
CA ALA A 30 -4.17 -13.80 5.17
C ALA A 30 -5.54 -14.02 5.80
N VAL A 31 -6.23 -12.92 6.13
CA VAL A 31 -7.61 -12.89 6.61
C VAL A 31 -8.44 -12.00 5.68
N ASP A 32 -9.63 -12.47 5.32
CA ASP A 32 -10.56 -11.70 4.48
C ASP A 32 -11.49 -10.86 5.37
N PHE A 33 -11.48 -9.55 5.20
CA PHE A 33 -12.51 -8.69 5.76
C PHE A 33 -13.73 -8.66 4.84
N ARG A 34 -14.85 -9.18 5.32
CA ARG A 34 -16.11 -9.30 4.56
C ARG A 34 -17.24 -8.43 5.12
N GLY A 35 -16.94 -7.65 6.17
CA GLY A 35 -17.87 -6.74 6.80
C GLY A 35 -18.14 -5.49 5.99
N ARG A 36 -19.05 -4.65 6.49
CA ARG A 36 -19.32 -3.33 5.91
C ARG A 36 -18.18 -2.36 6.25
N PRO A 37 -17.98 -1.29 5.45
CA PRO A 37 -16.98 -0.28 5.76
C PRO A 37 -17.07 0.29 7.17
N ALA A 38 -18.29 0.45 7.70
CA ALA A 38 -18.53 0.93 9.06
C ALA A 38 -17.97 -0.01 10.15
N ASP A 39 -17.86 -1.31 9.87
CA ASP A 39 -17.34 -2.32 10.81
C ASP A 39 -15.81 -2.38 10.83
N TRP A 40 -15.17 -1.78 9.81
CA TRP A 40 -13.73 -1.87 9.61
C TRP A 40 -12.89 -1.36 10.79
N PRO A 41 -13.15 -0.17 11.39
CA PRO A 41 -12.34 0.31 12.49
C PRO A 41 -12.33 -0.65 13.70
N GLY A 42 -13.50 -1.22 14.03
CA GLY A 42 -13.62 -2.20 15.10
C GLY A 42 -12.95 -3.53 14.77
N PHE A 43 -13.06 -3.98 13.51
CA PHE A 43 -12.40 -5.21 13.06
C PHE A 43 -10.89 -5.09 13.12
N VAL A 44 -10.32 -4.04 12.50
CA VAL A 44 -8.86 -3.88 12.45
C VAL A 44 -8.27 -3.71 13.85
N ALA A 45 -8.95 -2.99 14.74
CA ALA A 45 -8.53 -2.82 16.13
C ALA A 45 -8.41 -4.16 16.87
N ARG A 46 -9.44 -5.01 16.77
CA ARG A 46 -9.41 -6.37 17.36
C ARG A 46 -8.38 -7.27 16.69
N PHE A 47 -8.22 -7.18 15.37
CA PHE A 47 -7.23 -7.97 14.64
C PHE A 47 -5.80 -7.66 15.08
N LEU A 48 -5.46 -6.37 15.21
CA LEU A 48 -4.13 -5.94 15.65
C LEU A 48 -3.79 -6.51 17.03
N GLU A 49 -4.77 -6.55 17.92
CA GLU A 49 -4.62 -7.07 19.28
C GLU A 49 -4.55 -8.60 19.30
N ALA A 50 -5.50 -9.27 18.65
CA ALA A 50 -5.60 -10.74 18.64
C ALA A 50 -4.38 -11.42 17.98
N GLU A 51 -3.82 -10.81 16.94
CA GLU A 51 -2.64 -11.30 16.24
C GLU A 51 -1.32 -10.74 16.82
N ALA A 52 -1.37 -10.03 17.95
CA ALA A 52 -0.22 -9.43 18.63
C ALA A 52 0.69 -8.66 17.66
N ILE A 53 0.09 -7.83 16.81
CA ILE A 53 0.82 -7.08 15.78
C ILE A 53 1.72 -6.03 16.44
N THR A 54 2.99 -6.02 16.08
CA THR A 54 3.98 -5.04 16.56
C THR A 54 4.23 -3.92 15.58
N ASP A 55 4.05 -4.20 14.28
CA ASP A 55 4.35 -3.28 13.19
C ASP A 55 3.25 -3.33 12.13
N LEU A 56 2.73 -2.16 11.75
CA LEU A 56 1.78 -1.98 10.66
C LEU A 56 2.48 -1.35 9.46
N VAL A 57 2.45 -2.03 8.31
CA VAL A 57 3.05 -1.54 7.06
C VAL A 57 1.97 -1.34 6.01
N LEU A 58 1.93 -0.16 5.37
CA LEU A 58 0.89 0.23 4.41
C LEU A 58 1.49 0.93 3.19
N LEU A 59 0.81 0.82 2.04
CA LEU A 59 1.10 1.62 0.86
C LEU A 59 0.21 2.87 0.84
N GLY A 60 0.79 4.03 1.19
CA GLY A 60 0.07 5.29 1.39
C GLY A 60 -0.84 5.30 2.63
N GLU A 61 -1.01 6.45 3.25
CA GLU A 61 -1.81 6.59 4.48
C GLU A 61 -3.23 7.14 4.25
N GLN A 62 -3.49 7.78 3.11
CA GLN A 62 -4.71 8.57 2.91
C GLN A 62 -5.95 7.75 2.53
N ARG A 63 -5.80 6.48 2.19
CA ARG A 63 -6.95 5.61 1.88
C ARG A 63 -7.83 5.43 3.12
N PRO A 64 -9.16 5.47 3.01
CA PRO A 64 -10.06 5.34 4.17
C PRO A 64 -9.75 4.13 5.05
N TRP A 65 -9.50 2.97 4.43
CA TRP A 65 -9.12 1.73 5.11
C TRP A 65 -7.82 1.87 5.91
N HIS A 66 -6.82 2.55 5.33
CA HIS A 66 -5.51 2.76 5.95
C HIS A 66 -5.58 3.76 7.10
N ARG A 67 -6.32 4.87 6.94
CA ARG A 67 -6.48 5.86 8.01
C ARG A 67 -7.03 5.25 9.30
N ALA A 68 -8.06 4.41 9.20
CA ALA A 68 -8.63 3.73 10.35
C ALA A 68 -7.64 2.72 10.97
N ALA A 69 -6.89 1.98 10.15
CA ALA A 69 -5.87 1.05 10.63
C ALA A 69 -4.71 1.78 11.34
N ILE A 70 -4.26 2.92 10.80
CA ILE A 70 -3.23 3.76 11.42
C ILE A 70 -3.70 4.29 12.77
N ALA A 71 -4.93 4.80 12.85
CA ALA A 71 -5.51 5.28 14.10
C ALA A 71 -5.57 4.17 15.16
N ALA A 72 -6.03 2.97 14.77
CA ALA A 72 -6.10 1.80 15.65
C ALA A 72 -4.72 1.34 16.12
N ALA A 73 -3.71 1.37 15.24
CA ALA A 73 -2.33 1.00 15.55
C ALA A 73 -1.67 2.01 16.51
N LYS A 74 -1.78 3.31 16.21
CA LYS A 74 -1.24 4.38 17.07
C LYS A 74 -1.86 4.37 18.47
N ALA A 75 -3.16 4.13 18.59
CA ALA A 75 -3.83 4.01 19.88
C ALA A 75 -3.32 2.83 20.74
N ARG A 76 -2.62 1.88 20.16
CA ARG A 76 -2.04 0.69 20.80
C ARG A 76 -0.51 0.74 20.91
N GLY A 77 0.12 1.84 20.53
CA GLY A 77 1.57 1.94 20.51
C GLY A 77 2.25 1.06 19.45
N ILE A 78 1.48 0.54 18.47
CA ILE A 78 2.01 -0.25 17.37
C ILE A 78 2.74 0.66 16.39
N ALA A 79 3.94 0.25 15.98
CA ALA A 79 4.75 1.00 15.05
C ALA A 79 4.08 1.04 13.66
N VAL A 80 4.01 2.23 13.06
CA VAL A 80 3.42 2.40 11.72
C VAL A 80 4.54 2.74 10.74
N THR A 81 4.62 2.03 9.62
CA THR A 81 5.50 2.34 8.51
C THR A 81 4.66 2.52 7.25
N VAL A 82 4.73 3.70 6.66
CA VAL A 82 4.08 4.00 5.40
C VAL A 82 5.09 3.86 4.28
N THR A 83 4.69 3.23 3.19
CA THR A 83 5.51 3.04 2.00
C THR A 83 4.89 3.75 0.82
N ASP A 84 5.72 4.19 -0.12
CA ASP A 84 5.27 4.62 -1.44
C ASP A 84 6.35 4.33 -2.48
N PHE A 85 6.01 4.52 -3.75
CA PHE A 85 7.00 4.45 -4.82
C PHE A 85 8.07 5.51 -4.62
N GLY A 86 9.34 5.13 -4.80
CA GLY A 86 10.45 6.06 -4.72
C GLY A 86 10.45 7.07 -5.88
N TYR A 87 11.14 8.18 -5.67
CA TYR A 87 11.31 9.21 -6.70
C TYR A 87 12.22 8.74 -7.83
N LEU A 88 13.14 7.81 -7.55
CA LEU A 88 14.04 7.19 -8.53
C LEU A 88 13.55 5.77 -8.84
N ARG A 89 12.76 5.63 -9.90
CA ARG A 89 12.18 4.34 -10.30
C ARG A 89 13.11 3.58 -11.24
N PRO A 90 13.05 2.26 -11.25
CA PRO A 90 12.18 1.36 -10.46
C PRO A 90 12.76 0.93 -9.10
N ASP A 91 14.00 1.24 -8.79
CA ASP A 91 14.77 0.57 -7.74
C ASP A 91 14.52 1.09 -6.33
N TRP A 92 13.87 2.24 -6.20
CA TRP A 92 13.71 2.94 -4.94
C TRP A 92 12.27 2.97 -4.46
N ILE A 93 12.10 2.83 -3.16
CA ILE A 93 10.83 3.03 -2.45
C ILE A 93 11.05 4.03 -1.32
N VAL A 94 10.00 4.75 -0.98
CA VAL A 94 9.96 5.59 0.22
C VAL A 94 9.43 4.76 1.37
N LEU A 95 10.05 4.88 2.54
CA LEU A 95 9.62 4.29 3.80
C LEU A 95 9.67 5.37 4.86
N GLU A 96 8.53 5.73 5.44
CA GLU A 96 8.47 6.72 6.51
C GLU A 96 7.71 6.18 7.73
N ARG A 97 8.17 6.60 8.90
CA ARG A 97 7.50 6.29 10.16
C ARG A 97 6.32 7.24 10.37
N ASP A 98 5.19 6.68 10.79
CA ASP A 98 3.97 7.35 11.24
C ASP A 98 3.17 8.11 10.17
N GLY A 99 3.68 8.31 8.99
CA GLY A 99 3.00 8.98 7.89
C GLY A 99 3.98 9.58 6.88
N MET A 100 3.44 10.08 5.78
CA MET A 100 4.16 10.71 4.66
C MET A 100 3.52 12.09 4.37
N GLY A 101 4.09 12.84 3.45
CA GLY A 101 3.55 14.12 3.04
C GLY A 101 3.39 15.10 4.21
N ALA A 102 2.17 15.46 4.57
CA ALA A 102 1.90 16.37 5.69
C ALA A 102 2.30 15.79 7.05
N GLU A 103 2.22 14.47 7.19
CA GLU A 103 2.56 13.71 8.40
C GLU A 103 4.03 13.25 8.41
N SER A 104 4.81 13.59 7.37
CA SER A 104 6.21 13.23 7.26
C SER A 104 7.05 13.86 8.36
N ARG A 105 7.96 13.06 8.91
CA ARG A 105 8.99 13.52 9.87
C ARG A 105 10.27 13.98 9.18
N PHE A 106 10.29 14.02 7.86
CA PHE A 106 11.44 14.52 7.11
C PHE A 106 11.68 16.00 7.45
N PRO A 107 12.92 16.43 7.71
CA PRO A 107 13.23 17.82 8.07
C PRO A 107 12.75 18.78 6.98
N ARG A 108 12.22 19.94 7.42
CA ARG A 108 11.82 21.03 6.52
C ARG A 108 12.87 22.15 6.47
N ASP A 109 13.77 22.15 7.43
CA ASP A 109 14.88 23.11 7.49
C ASP A 109 16.00 22.69 6.54
N PRO A 110 16.49 23.57 5.65
CA PRO A 110 17.53 23.26 4.67
C PRO A 110 18.85 22.79 5.28
N ASP A 111 19.24 23.34 6.43
CA ASP A 111 20.51 22.97 7.06
C ASP A 111 20.42 21.57 7.70
N ALA A 112 19.29 21.25 8.32
CA ALA A 112 19.02 19.90 8.80
C ALA A 112 18.99 18.87 7.65
N ILE A 113 18.44 19.23 6.48
CA ILE A 113 18.46 18.37 5.27
C ILE A 113 19.89 18.14 4.80
N ARG A 114 20.72 19.20 4.72
CA ARG A 114 22.14 19.07 4.33
C ARG A 114 22.91 18.20 5.31
N ALA A 115 22.69 18.40 6.61
CA ALA A 115 23.33 17.60 7.66
C ALA A 115 22.92 16.11 7.58
N LEU A 116 21.66 15.83 7.27
CA LEU A 116 21.18 14.46 7.05
C LEU A 116 21.80 13.86 5.79
N ALA A 117 21.83 14.59 4.68
CA ALA A 117 22.41 14.14 3.40
C ALA A 117 23.90 13.82 3.55
N ALA A 118 24.65 14.61 4.33
CA ALA A 118 26.07 14.36 4.58
C ALA A 118 26.34 13.03 5.33
N ARG A 119 25.34 12.50 6.02
CA ARG A 119 25.43 11.21 6.74
C ARG A 119 24.95 10.02 5.92
N CYS A 120 24.32 10.27 4.78
CA CYS A 120 23.85 9.20 3.91
C CYS A 120 25.00 8.64 3.06
N PRO A 121 25.02 7.33 2.80
CA PRO A 121 25.96 6.76 1.84
C PRO A 121 25.72 7.36 0.45
N PRO A 122 26.75 7.40 -0.42
CA PRO A 122 26.57 7.80 -1.80
C PRO A 122 25.49 6.99 -2.50
N LEU A 123 24.69 7.67 -3.32
CA LEU A 123 23.66 7.02 -4.11
C LEU A 123 24.33 6.10 -5.14
N ASP A 124 23.88 4.84 -5.20
CA ASP A 124 24.22 3.93 -6.29
C ASP A 124 23.14 4.08 -7.39
N PRO A 125 23.45 4.75 -8.51
CA PRO A 125 22.48 5.05 -9.58
C PRO A 125 22.27 3.86 -10.53
N VAL A 126 22.99 2.76 -10.35
CA VAL A 126 22.92 1.62 -11.28
C VAL A 126 21.54 0.93 -11.13
N PRO A 127 20.71 0.91 -12.21
CA PRO A 127 19.42 0.23 -12.15
C PRO A 127 19.61 -1.28 -11.95
N ARG A 128 18.89 -1.84 -10.99
CA ARG A 128 18.88 -3.28 -10.66
C ARG A 128 17.67 -4.01 -11.19
N PHE A 129 16.60 -3.27 -11.47
CA PHE A 129 15.33 -3.81 -11.96
C PHE A 129 14.95 -3.15 -13.28
N THR A 130 14.24 -3.89 -14.11
CA THR A 130 13.66 -3.36 -15.35
C THR A 130 12.27 -2.79 -15.04
N ASP A 131 12.04 -1.53 -15.44
CA ASP A 131 10.72 -0.93 -15.40
C ASP A 131 9.93 -1.35 -16.64
N ASP A 132 8.92 -2.20 -16.44
CA ASP A 132 7.98 -2.61 -17.48
C ASP A 132 6.61 -1.99 -17.20
N PHE A 133 6.44 -0.77 -17.68
CA PHE A 133 5.18 -0.03 -17.51
C PHE A 133 3.97 -0.79 -18.10
N ALA A 134 4.12 -1.44 -19.24
CA ALA A 134 3.03 -2.17 -19.88
C ALA A 134 2.58 -3.37 -19.03
N ARG A 135 3.52 -4.05 -18.41
CA ARG A 135 3.24 -5.14 -17.48
C ARG A 135 2.57 -4.62 -16.22
N GLN A 136 3.08 -3.53 -15.63
CA GLN A 136 2.49 -2.90 -14.45
C GLN A 136 1.06 -2.45 -14.72
N ALA A 137 0.81 -1.75 -15.83
CA ALA A 137 -0.52 -1.28 -16.23
C ALA A 137 -1.52 -2.44 -16.42
N ARG A 138 -1.11 -3.54 -17.04
CA ARG A 138 -1.97 -4.73 -17.19
C ARG A 138 -2.36 -5.33 -15.84
N TRP A 139 -1.43 -5.44 -14.91
CA TRP A 139 -1.72 -5.94 -13.57
C TRP A 139 -2.60 -4.98 -12.77
N ASP A 140 -2.39 -3.67 -12.90
CA ASP A 140 -3.22 -2.65 -12.25
C ASP A 140 -4.67 -2.71 -12.75
N VAL A 141 -4.86 -2.74 -14.07
CA VAL A 141 -6.19 -2.91 -14.69
C VAL A 141 -6.86 -4.20 -14.23
N ALA A 142 -6.13 -5.32 -14.28
CA ALA A 142 -6.67 -6.62 -13.86
C ALA A 142 -7.06 -6.61 -12.38
N TYR A 143 -6.22 -6.06 -11.51
CA TYR A 143 -6.49 -5.93 -10.08
C TYR A 143 -7.77 -5.14 -9.82
N HIS A 144 -7.90 -3.97 -10.44
CA HIS A 144 -9.07 -3.11 -10.21
C HIS A 144 -10.36 -3.70 -10.78
N LEU A 145 -10.32 -4.32 -11.96
CA LEU A 145 -11.49 -4.98 -12.54
C LEU A 145 -11.95 -6.18 -11.71
N VAL A 146 -11.01 -7.01 -11.27
CA VAL A 146 -11.31 -8.16 -10.40
C VAL A 146 -11.84 -7.71 -9.04
N SER A 147 -11.33 -6.60 -8.51
CA SER A 147 -11.77 -6.05 -7.23
C SER A 147 -13.22 -5.53 -7.25
N LEU A 148 -13.81 -5.29 -8.43
CA LEU A 148 -15.23 -4.94 -8.55
C LEU A 148 -16.16 -6.15 -8.38
N LEU A 149 -15.62 -7.37 -8.46
CA LEU A 149 -16.43 -8.58 -8.32
C LEU A 149 -16.74 -8.84 -6.85
N PRO A 150 -18.02 -9.05 -6.47
CA PRO A 150 -18.43 -9.18 -5.07
C PRO A 150 -18.10 -10.54 -4.45
N PHE A 151 -17.44 -11.43 -5.18
CA PHE A 151 -17.16 -12.80 -4.74
C PHE A 151 -16.32 -12.85 -3.46
N GLY A 152 -16.99 -13.20 -2.37
CA GLY A 152 -16.39 -13.27 -1.04
C GLY A 152 -16.20 -11.93 -0.33
N PHE A 153 -16.47 -10.80 -0.99
CA PHE A 153 -16.35 -9.43 -0.46
C PHE A 153 -17.58 -8.58 -0.82
N PRO A 154 -18.79 -8.94 -0.33
CA PRO A 154 -20.04 -8.33 -0.79
C PRO A 154 -20.18 -6.85 -0.42
N HIS A 155 -19.40 -6.37 0.51
CA HIS A 155 -19.47 -4.99 1.02
C HIS A 155 -18.21 -4.16 0.72
N TYR A 156 -17.36 -4.66 -0.19
CA TYR A 156 -16.17 -3.88 -0.57
C TYR A 156 -16.56 -2.60 -1.30
N GLU A 157 -16.01 -1.50 -0.84
CA GLU A 157 -16.11 -0.19 -1.50
C GLU A 157 -14.73 0.24 -1.97
N SER A 158 -14.63 0.55 -3.27
CA SER A 158 -13.39 1.03 -3.86
C SER A 158 -13.03 2.41 -3.29
N TRP A 159 -11.77 2.61 -2.98
CA TRP A 159 -11.22 3.91 -2.58
C TRP A 159 -10.93 4.84 -3.77
N LEU A 160 -11.06 4.35 -5.00
CA LEU A 160 -10.81 5.15 -6.20
C LEU A 160 -11.85 6.26 -6.33
N LEU A 161 -11.38 7.48 -6.66
CA LEU A 161 -12.24 8.64 -6.92
C LEU A 161 -13.15 8.44 -8.13
N HIS A 162 -12.70 7.65 -9.11
CA HIS A 162 -13.44 7.37 -10.33
C HIS A 162 -13.62 5.86 -10.50
N HIS A 163 -14.77 5.48 -11.02
CA HIS A 163 -15.02 4.07 -11.32
C HIS A 163 -14.03 3.59 -12.40
N PRO A 164 -13.30 2.47 -12.18
CA PRO A 164 -12.21 2.05 -13.07
C PRO A 164 -12.66 1.74 -14.50
N VAL A 165 -13.84 1.17 -14.71
CA VAL A 165 -14.33 0.80 -16.04
C VAL A 165 -14.42 2.00 -16.99
N PRO A 166 -15.16 3.08 -16.68
CA PRO A 166 -15.17 4.28 -17.54
C PRO A 166 -13.78 4.91 -17.72
N ALA A 167 -12.94 4.91 -16.67
CA ALA A 167 -11.61 5.48 -16.76
C ALA A 167 -10.72 4.71 -17.75
N TYR A 168 -10.70 3.38 -17.68
CA TYR A 168 -9.92 2.55 -18.59
C TYR A 168 -10.47 2.56 -20.02
N LEU A 169 -11.80 2.52 -20.20
CA LEU A 169 -12.43 2.66 -21.53
C LEU A 169 -12.10 4.01 -22.18
N GLY A 170 -12.21 5.09 -21.41
CA GLY A 170 -11.85 6.43 -21.89
C GLY A 170 -10.39 6.53 -22.31
N THR A 171 -9.49 5.90 -21.56
CA THR A 171 -8.05 5.83 -21.90
C THR A 171 -7.83 5.03 -23.17
N ALA A 172 -8.44 3.85 -23.31
CA ALA A 172 -8.32 3.01 -24.49
C ALA A 172 -8.83 3.74 -25.76
N LEU A 173 -9.99 4.39 -25.67
CA LEU A 173 -10.53 5.18 -26.78
C LEU A 173 -9.63 6.35 -27.19
N ARG A 174 -8.99 7.02 -26.22
CA ARG A 174 -7.99 8.09 -26.52
C ARG A 174 -6.78 7.55 -27.24
N LEU A 175 -6.28 6.38 -26.83
CA LEU A 175 -5.12 5.75 -27.49
C LEU A 175 -5.45 5.34 -28.92
N LEU A 176 -6.63 4.74 -29.15
CA LEU A 176 -7.09 4.37 -30.51
C LEU A 176 -7.32 5.56 -31.44
N ARG A 177 -7.63 6.74 -30.91
CA ARG A 177 -7.81 7.97 -31.71
C ARG A 177 -6.49 8.67 -32.06
N ARG A 178 -5.38 8.30 -31.41
CA ARG A 178 -4.06 8.92 -31.62
C ARG A 178 -3.14 8.09 -32.53
N GLY A 179 -3.48 6.84 -32.79
CA GLY A 179 -2.84 5.98 -33.78
C GLY A 179 -3.54 6.08 -35.14
#